data_f48da72b2e0631ac03f96b4dea060ece
#
_entry.id   f48da72b2e0631ac03f96b4dea060ece
#
_cell.length_a   1.000
_cell.length_b   1.000
_cell.length_c   1.000
_cell.angle_alpha   90.00
_cell.angle_beta   90.00
_cell.angle_gamma   90.00
#
_symmetry.space_group_name_H-M   'P 1'
#
loop_
_entity.id
_entity.type
_entity.pdbx_description
1 polymer ?
#
loop_
_entity_poly.entity_id
_entity_poly.type
_entity_poly.pdbx_seq_one_letter_code
_entity_poly.pdbx_strand_id
1 'polypeptide(L)'
;MKWADSNFFISEDVTSLSNCCRLVSSVKNLGYFNSIGGTALEVGSIKVNTINLARIAYESATQDDYITLLKEKVDLCIKALDVVRHIISRNIEKGLLPNYTYDLINLKSKYNTIGIIGIYETLQKFGYVKKDEMGYAYYTDEGIEFGKKIFEAIHEVKDKFAEDKDYSINIEQVPAERAASILMQKDKFFYPNEKYE
;
A
#
# COMPACT_ATOMS: atom_id res chain seq x y z
N MET A 1 -0.96 18.79 -22.38
CA MET A 1 -1.83 17.65 -22.11
C MET A 1 -2.46 17.89 -20.74
N LYS A 2 -3.78 17.99 -20.67
CA LYS A 2 -4.48 18.38 -19.42
C LYS A 2 -4.58 17.21 -18.41
N TRP A 3 -4.45 15.98 -18.92
CA TRP A 3 -4.44 14.74 -18.16
C TRP A 3 -3.31 13.86 -18.69
N ALA A 4 -2.45 13.40 -17.81
CA ALA A 4 -1.35 12.51 -18.16
C ALA A 4 -1.79 11.05 -17.92
N ASP A 5 -2.27 10.39 -18.95
CA ASP A 5 -2.58 8.96 -18.88
C ASP A 5 -1.34 8.07 -19.00
N SER A 6 -0.23 8.67 -19.44
CA SER A 6 1.01 7.95 -19.65
C SER A 6 2.07 8.35 -18.63
N ASN A 7 2.72 7.36 -18.04
CA ASN A 7 3.88 7.56 -17.18
C ASN A 7 5.13 7.18 -17.96
N PHE A 8 6.08 8.09 -18.03
CA PHE A 8 7.38 7.85 -18.65
C PHE A 8 8.39 7.57 -17.57
N PHE A 9 8.99 6.39 -17.64
CA PHE A 9 10.12 6.02 -16.81
C PHE A 9 11.40 6.25 -17.58
N ILE A 10 12.26 7.13 -17.07
CA ILE A 10 13.55 7.44 -17.65
C ILE A 10 14.61 6.97 -16.68
N SER A 11 15.50 6.08 -17.12
CA SER A 11 16.60 5.58 -16.31
C SER A 11 17.87 5.53 -17.14
N GLU A 12 18.98 5.91 -16.53
CA GLU A 12 20.33 5.72 -17.08
C GLU A 12 20.85 4.28 -16.87
N ASP A 13 20.20 3.54 -15.97
CA ASP A 13 20.58 2.16 -15.65
C ASP A 13 19.62 1.17 -16.33
N VAL A 14 20.15 0.40 -17.29
CA VAL A 14 19.41 -0.65 -18.00
C VAL A 14 18.89 -1.76 -17.08
N THR A 15 19.38 -1.82 -15.84
CA THR A 15 18.92 -2.78 -14.83
C THR A 15 17.72 -2.27 -14.03
N SER A 16 17.31 -1.03 -14.22
CA SER A 16 16.13 -0.46 -13.59
C SER A 16 14.91 -0.69 -14.46
N LEU A 17 13.87 -1.26 -13.87
CA LEU A 17 12.62 -1.58 -14.54
C LEU A 17 11.46 -0.87 -13.85
N SER A 18 10.51 -0.39 -14.65
CA SER A 18 9.22 0.09 -14.17
C SER A 18 8.16 -0.98 -14.40
N ASN A 19 7.25 -1.16 -13.46
CA ASN A 19 6.12 -2.06 -13.59
C ASN A 19 4.78 -1.31 -13.67
N CYS A 20 3.68 -2.04 -13.85
CA CYS A 20 2.35 -1.46 -14.04
C CYS A 20 1.87 -0.61 -12.86
N CYS A 21 2.39 -0.84 -11.64
CA CYS A 21 2.07 -0.07 -10.43
C CYS A 21 2.97 1.15 -10.25
N ARG A 22 3.74 1.55 -11.26
CA ARG A 22 4.68 2.69 -11.24
C ARG A 22 5.82 2.53 -10.23
N LEU A 23 6.06 1.32 -9.78
CA LEU A 23 7.18 1.00 -8.93
C LEU A 23 8.44 0.82 -9.78
N VAL A 24 9.55 1.30 -9.26
CA VAL A 24 10.86 1.14 -9.87
C VAL A 24 11.60 0.03 -9.15
N SER A 25 12.08 -0.93 -9.90
CA SER A 25 12.85 -2.05 -9.37
C SER A 25 14.22 -2.09 -10.04
N SER A 26 15.27 -2.34 -9.27
CA SER A 26 16.63 -2.51 -9.78
C SER A 26 17.02 -3.99 -9.79
N VAL A 27 17.50 -4.48 -10.93
CA VAL A 27 17.95 -5.87 -11.09
C VAL A 27 19.13 -6.21 -10.15
N LYS A 28 19.89 -5.19 -9.72
CA LYS A 28 20.99 -5.37 -8.75
C LYS A 28 20.50 -5.84 -7.37
N ASN A 29 19.24 -5.56 -7.03
CA ASN A 29 18.61 -5.97 -5.79
C ASN A 29 17.50 -6.99 -6.06
N LEU A 30 17.86 -8.18 -6.50
CA LEU A 30 16.93 -9.26 -6.86
C LEU A 30 15.89 -9.63 -5.78
N GLY A 31 16.09 -9.20 -4.54
CA GLY A 31 15.13 -9.40 -3.45
C GLY A 31 13.90 -8.47 -3.46
N TYR A 32 13.86 -7.46 -4.34
CA TYR A 32 12.85 -6.38 -4.29
C TYR A 32 12.04 -6.19 -5.56
N PHE A 33 12.01 -7.19 -6.43
CA PHE A 33 11.23 -7.09 -7.67
C PHE A 33 9.74 -7.32 -7.45
N ASN A 34 8.94 -6.42 -7.99
CA ASN A 34 7.53 -6.67 -8.19
C ASN A 34 7.34 -7.46 -9.50
N SER A 35 6.74 -8.64 -9.41
CA SER A 35 6.62 -9.57 -10.53
C SER A 35 5.55 -9.20 -11.56
N ILE A 36 4.73 -8.21 -11.31
CA ILE A 36 3.69 -7.81 -12.28
C ILE A 36 4.36 -7.00 -13.39
N GLY A 37 4.61 -7.64 -14.54
CA GLY A 37 5.26 -7.06 -15.69
C GLY A 37 6.78 -6.97 -15.60
N GLY A 38 7.40 -7.48 -14.53
CA GLY A 38 8.85 -7.55 -14.36
C GLY A 38 9.43 -8.86 -14.93
N THR A 39 10.67 -8.82 -15.37
CA THR A 39 11.41 -9.98 -15.90
C THR A 39 12.03 -10.84 -14.81
N ALA A 40 11.93 -10.46 -13.55
CA ALA A 40 12.46 -11.22 -12.44
C ALA A 40 11.57 -12.42 -12.13
N LEU A 41 12.08 -13.60 -12.39
CA LEU A 41 11.47 -14.85 -11.98
C LEU A 41 11.42 -14.92 -10.45
N GLU A 42 10.35 -15.53 -9.91
CA GLU A 42 10.18 -15.85 -8.50
C GLU A 42 9.89 -14.68 -7.56
N VAL A 43 9.83 -13.44 -8.04
CA VAL A 43 9.51 -12.27 -7.18
C VAL A 43 8.02 -11.94 -7.23
N GLY A 44 7.46 -11.47 -6.12
CA GLY A 44 6.07 -11.01 -6.06
C GLY A 44 5.53 -10.88 -4.65
N SER A 45 4.29 -10.40 -4.56
CA SER A 45 3.57 -10.31 -3.29
C SER A 45 2.86 -11.63 -2.96
N ILE A 46 2.98 -12.09 -1.72
CA ILE A 46 2.21 -13.23 -1.22
C ILE A 46 0.74 -12.83 -1.07
N LYS A 47 0.52 -11.69 -0.48
CA LYS A 47 -0.79 -11.17 -0.15
C LYS A 47 -0.73 -9.66 0.00
N VAL A 48 -1.77 -8.99 -0.48
CA VAL A 48 -2.04 -7.58 -0.19
C VAL A 48 -3.13 -7.50 0.86
N ASN A 49 -2.92 -6.69 1.89
CA ASN A 49 -3.94 -6.31 2.84
C ASN A 49 -4.09 -4.79 2.82
N THR A 50 -5.28 -4.30 2.46
CA THR A 50 -5.50 -2.88 2.17
C THR A 50 -6.12 -2.15 3.35
N ILE A 51 -5.49 -1.04 3.74
CA ILE A 51 -5.94 -0.15 4.81
C ILE A 51 -6.80 0.96 4.19
N ASN A 52 -8.01 1.15 4.73
CA ASN A 52 -8.88 2.27 4.41
C ASN A 52 -8.51 3.48 5.27
N LEU A 53 -7.67 4.36 4.72
CA LEU A 53 -7.21 5.57 5.40
C LEU A 53 -8.35 6.54 5.72
N ALA A 54 -9.34 6.64 4.82
CA ALA A 54 -10.51 7.49 5.00
C ALA A 54 -11.31 7.12 6.26
N ARG A 55 -11.53 5.81 6.49
CA ARG A 55 -12.24 5.35 7.68
C ARG A 55 -11.50 5.72 8.97
N ILE A 56 -10.18 5.59 8.98
CA ILE A 56 -9.37 6.02 10.13
C ILE A 56 -9.59 7.51 10.40
N ALA A 57 -9.68 8.34 9.34
CA ALA A 57 -9.95 9.76 9.49
C ALA A 57 -11.36 10.05 10.05
N TYR A 58 -12.36 9.26 9.67
CA TYR A 58 -13.72 9.42 10.22
C TYR A 58 -13.81 8.99 11.70
N GLU A 59 -12.96 8.07 12.13
CA GLU A 59 -12.86 7.58 13.50
C GLU A 59 -12.00 8.49 14.41
N SER A 60 -11.28 9.47 13.83
CA SER A 60 -10.32 10.31 14.54
C SER A 60 -10.85 11.73 14.74
N ALA A 61 -10.62 12.28 15.93
CA ALA A 61 -10.97 13.67 16.24
C ALA A 61 -9.87 14.65 15.85
N THR A 62 -8.60 14.24 15.98
CA THR A 62 -7.41 15.05 15.72
C THR A 62 -6.43 14.31 14.81
N GLN A 63 -5.42 15.03 14.30
CA GLN A 63 -4.34 14.41 13.53
C GLN A 63 -3.52 13.41 14.37
N ASP A 64 -3.29 13.72 15.65
CA ASP A 64 -2.53 12.85 16.54
C ASP A 64 -3.30 11.56 16.85
N ASP A 65 -4.62 11.64 17.06
CA ASP A 65 -5.50 10.47 17.17
C ASP A 65 -5.44 9.62 15.88
N TYR A 66 -5.47 10.29 14.72
CA TYR A 66 -5.37 9.64 13.44
C TYR A 66 -4.05 8.84 13.30
N ILE A 67 -2.91 9.47 13.57
CA ILE A 67 -1.60 8.83 13.48
C ILE A 67 -1.50 7.65 14.46
N THR A 68 -2.03 7.79 15.66
CA THR A 68 -2.05 6.73 16.66
C THR A 68 -2.87 5.53 16.16
N LEU A 69 -4.10 5.77 15.73
CA LEU A 69 -4.98 4.73 15.22
C LEU A 69 -4.43 4.10 13.93
N LEU A 70 -3.81 4.90 13.05
CA LEU A 70 -3.14 4.41 11.86
C LEU A 70 -2.03 3.41 12.20
N LYS A 71 -1.16 3.74 13.14
CA LYS A 71 -0.08 2.83 13.59
C LYS A 71 -0.64 1.51 14.11
N GLU A 72 -1.71 1.52 14.88
CA GLU A 72 -2.40 0.31 15.35
C GLU A 72 -2.94 -0.55 14.18
N LYS A 73 -3.58 0.10 13.19
CA LYS A 73 -4.11 -0.61 12.02
C LYS A 73 -3.00 -1.18 11.13
N VAL A 74 -1.89 -0.45 10.99
CA VAL A 74 -0.71 -0.93 10.25
C VAL A 74 -0.10 -2.15 10.94
N ASP A 75 0.09 -2.10 12.26
CA ASP A 75 0.60 -3.23 13.05
C ASP A 75 -0.29 -4.47 12.91
N LEU A 76 -1.61 -4.30 13.04
CA LEU A 76 -2.57 -5.38 12.82
C LEU A 76 -2.51 -5.94 11.39
N CYS A 77 -2.40 -5.06 10.40
CA CYS A 77 -2.29 -5.43 8.99
C CYS A 77 -1.06 -6.32 8.75
N ILE A 78 0.10 -5.92 9.27
CA ILE A 78 1.35 -6.65 9.12
C ILE A 78 1.28 -8.01 9.83
N LYS A 79 0.76 -8.06 11.05
CA LYS A 79 0.55 -9.32 11.78
C LYS A 79 -0.36 -10.28 11.03
N ALA A 80 -1.43 -9.78 10.40
CA ALA A 80 -2.31 -10.61 9.59
C ALA A 80 -1.60 -11.17 8.34
N LEU A 81 -0.76 -10.36 7.68
CA LEU A 81 0.06 -10.79 6.56
C LEU A 81 1.11 -11.83 6.96
N ASP A 82 1.71 -11.67 8.14
CA ASP A 82 2.68 -12.62 8.69
C ASP A 82 2.03 -13.99 8.98
N VAL A 83 0.82 -14.01 9.53
CA VAL A 83 0.04 -15.24 9.71
C VAL A 83 -0.21 -15.96 8.39
N VAL A 84 -0.59 -15.20 7.33
CA VAL A 84 -0.77 -15.80 6.00
C VAL A 84 0.53 -16.43 5.51
N ARG A 85 1.66 -15.76 5.68
CA ARG A 85 2.98 -16.27 5.31
C ARG A 85 3.31 -17.56 6.05
N HIS A 86 3.06 -17.64 7.36
CA HIS A 86 3.24 -18.85 8.16
C HIS A 86 2.36 -20.00 7.67
N ILE A 87 1.11 -19.75 7.31
CA ILE A 87 0.22 -20.77 6.74
C ILE A 87 0.79 -21.31 5.43
N ILE A 88 1.29 -20.44 4.56
CA ILE A 88 1.92 -20.83 3.28
C ILE A 88 3.18 -21.66 3.54
N SER A 89 4.08 -21.21 4.42
CA SER A 89 5.29 -21.96 4.79
C SER A 89 4.96 -23.37 5.26
N ARG A 90 4.03 -23.50 6.20
CA ARG A 90 3.55 -24.80 6.68
C ARG A 90 3.00 -25.70 5.56
N ASN A 91 2.28 -25.12 4.60
CA ASN A 91 1.73 -25.87 3.48
C ASN A 91 2.81 -26.30 2.48
N ILE A 92 3.86 -25.50 2.29
CA ILE A 92 5.05 -25.89 1.52
C ILE A 92 5.73 -27.10 2.19
N GLU A 93 5.99 -27.04 3.49
CA GLU A 93 6.61 -28.13 4.26
C GLU A 93 5.83 -29.45 4.16
N LYS A 94 4.50 -29.36 4.03
CA LYS A 94 3.62 -30.52 3.83
C LYS A 94 3.51 -30.97 2.37
N GLY A 95 4.21 -30.36 1.42
CA GLY A 95 4.13 -30.68 0.00
C GLY A 95 2.81 -30.31 -0.68
N LEU A 96 1.97 -29.46 -0.04
CA LEU A 96 0.65 -29.08 -0.56
C LEU A 96 0.72 -27.99 -1.64
N LEU A 97 1.87 -27.39 -1.87
CA LEU A 97 2.08 -26.32 -2.85
C LEU A 97 3.16 -26.74 -3.84
N PRO A 98 2.79 -27.47 -4.92
CA PRO A 98 3.75 -28.10 -5.82
C PRO A 98 4.69 -27.10 -6.51
N ASN A 99 4.24 -25.88 -6.82
CA ASN A 99 5.09 -24.87 -7.43
C ASN A 99 6.30 -24.49 -6.56
N TYR A 100 6.14 -24.52 -5.24
CA TYR A 100 7.25 -24.32 -4.30
C TYR A 100 8.08 -25.58 -4.12
N THR A 101 7.43 -26.76 -4.11
CA THR A 101 8.11 -28.06 -3.95
C THR A 101 9.00 -28.40 -5.13
N TYR A 102 8.63 -27.95 -6.33
CA TYR A 102 9.42 -28.12 -7.55
C TYR A 102 10.39 -26.96 -7.87
N ASP A 103 10.63 -26.08 -6.88
CA ASP A 103 11.52 -24.91 -7.02
C ASP A 103 11.17 -23.98 -8.18
N LEU A 104 9.89 -23.94 -8.59
CA LEU A 104 9.43 -23.01 -9.62
C LEU A 104 9.24 -21.58 -9.07
N ILE A 105 9.00 -21.47 -7.77
CA ILE A 105 8.89 -20.21 -7.03
C ILE A 105 9.48 -20.37 -5.65
N ASN A 106 10.04 -19.28 -5.11
CA ASN A 106 10.69 -19.25 -3.82
C ASN A 106 9.95 -18.30 -2.86
N LEU A 107 9.64 -18.79 -1.65
CA LEU A 107 8.96 -17.96 -0.65
C LEU A 107 9.84 -16.81 -0.14
N LYS A 108 11.17 -16.96 -0.10
CA LYS A 108 12.09 -15.92 0.36
C LYS A 108 12.11 -14.70 -0.57
N SER A 109 11.88 -14.90 -1.87
CA SER A 109 11.80 -13.81 -2.84
C SER A 109 10.41 -13.15 -2.91
N LYS A 110 9.46 -13.61 -2.08
CA LYS A 110 8.13 -13.01 -1.96
C LYS A 110 8.08 -12.03 -0.81
N TYR A 111 7.39 -10.92 -1.01
CA TYR A 111 7.15 -9.91 0.02
C TYR A 111 5.68 -9.86 0.44
N ASN A 112 5.43 -9.28 1.59
CA ASN A 112 4.10 -8.92 2.05
C ASN A 112 3.78 -7.50 1.60
N THR A 113 2.52 -7.20 1.25
CA THR A 113 2.14 -5.87 0.76
C THR A 113 1.10 -5.23 1.65
N ILE A 114 1.42 -4.03 2.15
CA ILE A 114 0.44 -3.13 2.75
C ILE A 114 -0.16 -2.30 1.62
N GLY A 115 -1.42 -2.57 1.30
CA GLY A 115 -2.17 -1.72 0.39
C GLY A 115 -2.72 -0.50 1.10
N ILE A 116 -2.82 0.64 0.42
CA ILE A 116 -3.45 1.85 0.94
C ILE A 116 -4.45 2.42 -0.06
N ILE A 117 -5.56 2.95 0.45
CA ILE A 117 -6.55 3.74 -0.29
C ILE A 117 -7.11 4.84 0.61
N GLY A 118 -7.68 5.89 0.02
CA GLY A 118 -8.41 6.92 0.76
C GLY A 118 -7.57 8.06 1.31
N ILE A 119 -6.39 8.33 0.72
CA ILE A 119 -5.56 9.48 1.15
C ILE A 119 -6.26 10.82 0.83
N TYR A 120 -6.95 10.91 -0.31
CA TYR A 120 -7.68 12.11 -0.69
C TYR A 120 -8.78 12.42 0.33
N GLU A 121 -9.61 11.45 0.65
CA GLU A 121 -10.72 11.56 1.61
C GLU A 121 -10.20 11.88 3.02
N THR A 122 -9.05 11.31 3.40
CA THR A 122 -8.37 11.65 4.66
C THR A 122 -8.01 13.13 4.71
N LEU A 123 -7.33 13.62 3.68
CA LEU A 123 -6.92 15.04 3.61
C LEU A 123 -8.12 15.97 3.48
N GLN A 124 -9.19 15.54 2.79
CA GLN A 124 -10.45 16.29 2.71
C GLN A 124 -11.13 16.41 4.08
N LYS A 125 -11.16 15.32 4.86
CA LYS A 125 -11.73 15.30 6.22
C LYS A 125 -11.04 16.30 7.14
N PHE A 126 -9.72 16.44 7.03
CA PHE A 126 -8.94 17.40 7.80
C PHE A 126 -8.91 18.81 7.19
N GLY A 127 -9.64 19.06 6.10
CA GLY A 127 -9.77 20.38 5.49
C GLY A 127 -8.60 20.81 4.60
N TYR A 128 -7.77 19.87 4.17
CA TYR A 128 -6.56 20.10 3.37
C TYR A 128 -6.75 19.97 1.86
N VAL A 129 -7.96 19.66 1.42
CA VAL A 129 -8.35 19.69 0.02
C VAL A 129 -9.15 20.94 -0.26
N LYS A 130 -8.71 21.75 -1.23
CA LYS A 130 -9.39 22.96 -1.70
C LYS A 130 -9.66 22.87 -3.18
N LYS A 131 -10.54 23.73 -3.68
CA LYS A 131 -10.82 23.84 -5.12
C LYS A 131 -10.33 25.22 -5.61
N ASP A 132 -9.72 25.23 -6.78
CA ASP A 132 -9.32 26.47 -7.47
C ASP A 132 -10.54 27.17 -8.09
N GLU A 133 -10.31 28.32 -8.74
CA GLU A 133 -11.35 29.10 -9.43
C GLU A 133 -12.06 28.33 -10.55
N MET A 134 -11.44 27.29 -11.09
CA MET A 134 -12.00 26.41 -12.13
C MET A 134 -12.66 25.15 -11.54
N GLY A 135 -12.67 25.01 -10.20
CA GLY A 135 -13.25 23.87 -9.50
C GLY A 135 -12.35 22.64 -9.39
N TYR A 136 -11.06 22.72 -9.77
CA TYR A 136 -10.13 21.62 -9.63
C TYR A 136 -9.64 21.50 -8.19
N ALA A 137 -9.67 20.28 -7.65
CA ALA A 137 -9.18 19.99 -6.31
C ALA A 137 -7.64 20.03 -6.27
N TYR A 138 -7.11 20.61 -5.21
CA TYR A 138 -5.67 20.60 -4.89
C TYR A 138 -5.44 20.45 -3.40
N TYR A 139 -4.25 19.97 -3.02
CA TYR A 139 -3.83 19.86 -1.62
C TYR A 139 -3.15 21.15 -1.17
N THR A 140 -3.46 21.59 0.06
CA THR A 140 -2.70 22.67 0.70
C THR A 140 -1.30 22.20 1.10
N ASP A 141 -0.39 23.14 1.38
CA ASP A 141 0.96 22.80 1.84
C ASP A 141 0.92 21.99 3.16
N GLU A 142 0.02 22.39 4.07
CA GLU A 142 -0.20 21.64 5.33
C GLU A 142 -0.74 20.22 5.05
N GLY A 143 -1.56 20.08 4.02
CA GLY A 143 -2.08 18.79 3.59
C GLY A 143 -0.97 17.87 3.03
N ILE A 144 -0.06 18.44 2.26
CA ILE A 144 1.12 17.73 1.77
C ILE A 144 2.01 17.27 2.94
N GLU A 145 2.27 18.15 3.90
CA GLU A 145 3.07 17.80 5.08
C GLU A 145 2.36 16.75 5.95
N PHE A 146 1.04 16.83 6.11
CA PHE A 146 0.30 15.80 6.83
C PHE A 146 0.31 14.45 6.06
N GLY A 147 0.21 14.48 4.73
CA GLY A 147 0.38 13.31 3.89
C GLY A 147 1.73 12.63 4.11
N LYS A 148 2.82 13.40 4.18
CA LYS A 148 4.16 12.87 4.50
C LYS A 148 4.19 12.18 5.85
N LYS A 149 3.62 12.81 6.91
CA LYS A 149 3.53 12.21 8.25
C LYS A 149 2.76 10.89 8.26
N ILE A 150 1.71 10.77 7.45
CA ILE A 150 0.97 9.50 7.28
C ILE A 150 1.89 8.41 6.76
N PHE A 151 2.66 8.68 5.69
CA PHE A 151 3.60 7.71 5.15
C PHE A 151 4.75 7.39 6.11
N GLU A 152 5.29 8.39 6.79
CA GLU A 152 6.32 8.20 7.84
C GLU A 152 5.83 7.28 8.95
N ALA A 153 4.58 7.47 9.41
CA ALA A 153 3.99 6.61 10.44
C ALA A 153 3.83 5.15 9.97
N ILE A 154 3.46 4.93 8.70
CA ILE A 154 3.36 3.59 8.12
C ILE A 154 4.76 2.95 8.03
N HIS A 155 5.77 3.71 7.56
CA HIS A 155 7.15 3.26 7.43
C HIS A 155 7.74 2.89 8.80
N GLU A 156 7.54 3.73 9.83
CA GLU A 156 8.04 3.48 11.18
C GLU A 156 7.58 2.11 11.72
N VAL A 157 6.28 1.81 11.62
CA VAL A 157 5.74 0.53 12.09
C VAL A 157 6.24 -0.64 11.23
N LYS A 158 6.26 -0.45 9.91
CA LYS A 158 6.73 -1.45 8.95
C LYS A 158 8.20 -1.79 9.16
N ASP A 159 9.05 -0.79 9.29
CA ASP A 159 10.51 -0.98 9.41
C ASP A 159 10.85 -1.66 10.72
N LYS A 160 10.25 -1.22 11.83
CA LYS A 160 10.40 -1.87 13.14
C LYS A 160 10.00 -3.35 13.11
N PHE A 161 8.92 -3.70 12.42
CA PHE A 161 8.48 -5.10 12.31
C PHE A 161 9.43 -5.91 11.41
N ALA A 162 9.98 -5.28 10.36
CA ALA A 162 10.84 -5.95 9.38
C ALA A 162 12.26 -6.24 9.92
N GLU A 163 12.71 -5.57 11.00
CA GLU A 163 14.07 -5.75 11.55
C GLU A 163 14.44 -7.21 11.82
N ASP A 164 13.49 -8.00 12.31
CA ASP A 164 13.69 -9.41 12.69
C ASP A 164 13.21 -10.40 11.61
N LYS A 165 12.90 -9.94 10.41
CA LYS A 165 12.32 -10.78 9.34
C LYS A 165 13.30 -11.01 8.19
N ASP A 166 13.23 -12.20 7.61
CA ASP A 166 14.00 -12.59 6.42
C ASP A 166 13.28 -12.29 5.10
N TYR A 167 12.22 -11.48 5.15
CA TYR A 167 11.43 -11.07 3.99
C TYR A 167 11.06 -9.58 4.04
N SER A 168 10.78 -9.02 2.88
CA SER A 168 10.44 -7.60 2.74
C SER A 168 8.95 -7.34 2.88
N ILE A 169 8.62 -6.12 3.32
CA ILE A 169 7.26 -5.58 3.33
C ILE A 169 7.28 -4.32 2.47
N ASN A 170 6.42 -4.25 1.46
CA ASN A 170 6.24 -3.05 0.66
C ASN A 170 4.91 -2.35 0.95
N ILE A 171 4.83 -1.09 0.55
CA ILE A 171 3.62 -0.27 0.61
C ILE A 171 3.22 0.05 -0.82
N GLU A 172 1.95 -0.09 -1.14
CA GLU A 172 1.44 0.12 -2.48
C GLU A 172 0.08 0.81 -2.46
N GLN A 173 -0.09 1.82 -3.30
CA GLN A 173 -1.42 2.32 -3.63
C GLN A 173 -2.07 1.30 -4.57
N VAL A 174 -3.08 0.59 -4.06
CA VAL A 174 -3.72 -0.48 -4.84
C VAL A 174 -4.74 0.08 -5.82
N PRO A 175 -4.82 -0.47 -7.06
CA PRO A 175 -5.92 -0.20 -7.98
C PRO A 175 -7.18 -0.92 -7.45
N ALA A 176 -7.99 -0.22 -6.68
CA ALA A 176 -9.02 -0.82 -5.85
C ALA A 176 -10.43 -0.27 -6.17
N GLU A 177 -10.76 -0.05 -7.43
CA GLU A 177 -12.02 0.61 -7.86
C GLU A 177 -13.25 -0.06 -7.23
N ARG A 178 -13.34 -1.39 -7.31
CA ARG A 178 -14.45 -2.12 -6.70
C ARG A 178 -14.40 -2.08 -5.17
N ALA A 179 -13.23 -2.23 -4.58
CA ALA A 179 -13.07 -2.18 -3.14
C ALA A 179 -13.37 -0.78 -2.60
N ALA A 180 -12.91 0.27 -3.28
CA ALA A 180 -13.18 1.65 -2.94
C ALA A 180 -14.69 1.94 -2.94
N SER A 181 -15.41 1.50 -3.99
CA SER A 181 -16.87 1.64 -4.07
C SER A 181 -17.59 0.93 -2.91
N ILE A 182 -17.22 -0.32 -2.60
CA ILE A 182 -17.84 -1.09 -1.50
C ILE A 182 -17.51 -0.44 -0.15
N LEU A 183 -16.28 0.00 0.06
CA LEU A 183 -15.87 0.65 1.30
C LEU A 183 -16.58 1.98 1.49
N MET A 184 -16.69 2.79 0.43
CA MET A 184 -17.45 4.04 0.47
C MET A 184 -18.93 3.81 0.84
N GLN A 185 -19.59 2.80 0.27
CA GLN A 185 -20.98 2.47 0.62
C GLN A 185 -21.11 2.11 2.10
N LYS A 186 -20.18 1.32 2.63
CA LYS A 186 -20.14 0.99 4.06
C LYS A 186 -19.87 2.22 4.93
N ASP A 187 -18.94 3.07 4.52
CA ASP A 187 -18.59 4.27 5.25
C ASP A 187 -19.76 5.26 5.28
N LYS A 188 -20.51 5.43 4.18
CA LYS A 188 -21.77 6.20 4.17
C LYS A 188 -22.81 5.67 5.15
N PHE A 189 -22.88 4.38 5.36
CA PHE A 189 -23.79 3.78 6.33
C PHE A 189 -23.34 4.03 7.78
N PHE A 190 -22.05 3.86 8.07
CA PHE A 190 -21.51 4.01 9.43
C PHE A 190 -21.24 5.47 9.83
N TYR A 191 -20.91 6.31 8.85
CA TYR A 191 -20.54 7.73 9.06
C TYR A 191 -21.38 8.65 8.15
N PRO A 192 -22.72 8.69 8.31
CA PRO A 192 -23.65 9.39 7.38
C PRO A 192 -23.43 10.91 7.34
N ASN A 193 -22.77 11.49 8.34
CA ASN A 193 -22.51 12.92 8.43
C ASN A 193 -21.20 13.36 7.74
N GLU A 194 -20.42 12.42 7.24
CA GLU A 194 -19.19 12.71 6.53
C GLU A 194 -19.44 13.07 5.07
N LYS A 195 -18.54 13.86 4.48
CA LYS A 195 -18.61 14.24 3.06
C LYS A 195 -18.02 13.14 2.19
N TYR A 196 -18.77 12.75 1.17
CA TYR A 196 -18.37 11.77 0.18
C TYR A 196 -18.52 12.41 -1.21
N GLU A 197 -17.42 12.61 -1.92
CA GLU A 197 -17.38 13.12 -3.30
C GLU A 197 -17.11 12.00 -4.32
#